data_7b4f9aacf00bc7cdb46d234bb33326f9
#
_entry.id   7b4f9aacf00bc7cdb46d234bb33326f9
#
_cell.length_a   1.000
_cell.length_b   1.000
_cell.length_c   1.000
_cell.angle_alpha   90.00
_cell.angle_beta   90.00
_cell.angle_gamma   90.00
#
_symmetry.space_group_name_H-M   'P 1'
#
loop_
_entity.id
_entity.type
_entity.pdbx_description
1 polymer ?
#
loop_
_entity_poly.entity_id
_entity_poly.type
_entity_poly.pdbx_seq_one_letter_code
_entity_poly.pdbx_strand_id
1 'polypeptide(L)'
;NYFNCFQLFTKSQFGFRLKSEPAMAVSKFVDSIFKAQNEISLGIFIDARKAFDTIDHDILLKKLGRYGFQGTELKLLENYLKNRYQVTEIDGEVSMLVRILAGVPQGSILGPLLFLIYINDLPNASSFKNFLFADDTSLHMSDESLKNLELRANAELSLVEHWFQANKMALNSKKTKFILFNIPNSSKSTEFTLKLSGENLSRVSACGKEK
;
A
#
# COMPACT_ATOMS: atom_id res chain seq x y z
N ASN A 1 -1.20 18.71 15.63
CA ASN A 1 -1.27 17.32 15.18
C ASN A 1 -2.70 16.90 14.82
N TYR A 2 -3.28 17.64 13.84
CA TYR A 2 -4.68 17.57 13.40
C TYR A 2 -5.17 16.13 13.17
N PHE A 3 -4.49 15.35 12.29
CA PHE A 3 -4.90 13.97 11.97
C PHE A 3 -4.95 13.02 13.16
N ASN A 4 -4.06 13.19 14.13
CA ASN A 4 -4.07 12.36 15.34
C ASN A 4 -5.16 12.81 16.33
N CYS A 5 -5.38 14.12 16.50
CA CYS A 5 -6.43 14.66 17.38
C CYS A 5 -7.82 14.20 16.93
N PHE A 6 -8.08 14.21 15.63
CA PHE A 6 -9.38 13.83 15.07
C PHE A 6 -9.45 12.36 14.61
N GLN A 7 -8.42 11.56 14.89
CA GLN A 7 -8.33 10.13 14.54
C GLN A 7 -8.64 9.85 13.06
N LEU A 8 -8.16 10.71 12.16
CA LEU A 8 -8.45 10.66 10.72
C LEU A 8 -7.66 9.58 9.98
N PHE A 9 -6.57 9.10 10.56
CA PHE A 9 -5.81 8.00 9.96
C PHE A 9 -6.47 6.65 10.21
N THR A 10 -6.46 5.81 9.18
CA THR A 10 -6.87 4.41 9.30
C THR A 10 -6.08 3.69 10.40
N LYS A 11 -6.76 2.80 11.12
CA LYS A 11 -6.13 1.94 12.14
C LYS A 11 -5.20 0.89 11.53
N SER A 12 -5.30 0.67 10.22
CA SER A 12 -4.45 -0.27 9.47
C SER A 12 -3.06 0.27 9.16
N GLN A 13 -2.81 1.59 9.31
CA GLN A 13 -1.52 2.22 9.03
C GLN A 13 -0.65 2.30 10.29
N PHE A 14 0.52 1.68 10.23
CA PHE A 14 1.53 1.66 11.29
C PHE A 14 2.75 2.53 10.99
N GLY A 15 3.08 2.77 9.71
CA GLY A 15 4.22 3.58 9.30
C GLY A 15 4.05 5.06 9.64
N PHE A 16 5.14 5.71 10.01
CA PHE A 16 5.20 7.14 10.36
C PHE A 16 4.17 7.60 11.41
N ARG A 17 3.73 6.67 12.27
CA ARG A 17 2.79 6.94 13.36
C ARG A 17 3.51 6.93 14.71
N LEU A 18 3.09 7.83 15.62
CA LEU A 18 3.58 7.86 17.00
C LEU A 18 3.33 6.52 17.69
N LYS A 19 4.35 6.01 18.39
CA LYS A 19 4.31 4.73 19.12
C LYS A 19 3.96 3.53 18.25
N SER A 20 4.34 3.57 16.97
CA SER A 20 4.14 2.48 16.03
C SER A 20 5.47 2.05 15.44
N GLU A 21 5.70 0.75 15.37
CA GLU A 21 6.92 0.13 14.87
C GLU A 21 6.57 -0.93 13.81
N PRO A 22 7.50 -1.28 12.90
CA PRO A 22 7.27 -2.33 11.90
C PRO A 22 6.81 -3.66 12.53
N ALA A 23 7.39 -4.00 13.69
CA ALA A 23 7.03 -5.20 14.45
C ALA A 23 5.53 -5.26 14.82
N MET A 24 4.88 -4.10 15.02
CA MET A 24 3.45 -4.06 15.33
C MET A 24 2.59 -4.45 14.11
N ALA A 25 2.94 -4.01 12.91
CA ALA A 25 2.25 -4.40 11.69
C ALA A 25 2.36 -5.91 11.47
N VAL A 26 3.59 -6.46 11.62
CA VAL A 26 3.85 -7.89 11.51
C VAL A 26 3.09 -8.68 12.58
N SER A 27 3.14 -8.25 13.84
CA SER A 27 2.40 -8.90 14.95
C SER A 27 0.90 -8.95 14.67
N LYS A 28 0.30 -7.84 14.22
CA LYS A 28 -1.14 -7.78 13.89
C LYS A 28 -1.49 -8.67 12.68
N PHE A 29 -0.61 -8.75 11.69
CA PHE A 29 -0.78 -9.66 10.57
C PHE A 29 -0.75 -11.12 11.04
N VAL A 30 0.25 -11.50 11.83
CA VAL A 30 0.38 -12.84 12.42
C VAL A 30 -0.82 -13.18 13.33
N ASP A 31 -1.25 -12.25 14.19
CA ASP A 31 -2.45 -12.39 14.99
C ASP A 31 -3.71 -12.67 14.15
N SER A 32 -3.79 -12.08 12.94
CA SER A 32 -4.93 -12.31 12.06
C SER A 32 -4.94 -13.73 11.49
N ILE A 33 -3.77 -14.31 11.21
CA ILE A 33 -3.63 -15.71 10.78
C ILE A 33 -4.00 -16.66 11.93
N PHE A 34 -3.50 -16.40 13.15
CA PHE A 34 -3.84 -17.23 14.32
C PHE A 34 -5.33 -17.21 14.65
N LYS A 35 -6.02 -16.07 14.46
CA LYS A 35 -7.48 -15.99 14.65
C LYS A 35 -8.26 -16.82 13.63
N ALA A 36 -7.68 -17.06 12.47
CA ALA A 36 -8.23 -17.89 11.40
C ALA A 36 -7.61 -19.32 11.40
N GLN A 37 -7.23 -19.86 12.58
CA GLN A 37 -6.47 -21.11 12.68
C GLN A 37 -7.16 -22.34 12.07
N ASN A 38 -8.49 -22.31 11.95
CA ASN A 38 -9.29 -23.38 11.36
C ASN A 38 -9.61 -23.15 9.87
N GLU A 39 -9.10 -22.06 9.30
CA GLU A 39 -9.30 -21.66 7.90
C GLU A 39 -7.96 -21.63 7.17
N ILE A 40 -8.02 -21.75 5.85
CA ILE A 40 -6.87 -21.49 4.99
C ILE A 40 -6.68 -19.97 4.93
N SER A 41 -5.51 -19.51 5.30
CA SER A 41 -5.18 -18.07 5.33
C SER A 41 -4.29 -17.69 4.15
N LEU A 42 -4.61 -16.59 3.52
CA LEU A 42 -3.86 -15.97 2.44
C LEU A 42 -3.24 -14.66 2.92
N GLY A 43 -1.93 -14.52 2.75
CA GLY A 43 -1.22 -13.26 2.87
C GLY A 43 -0.72 -12.79 1.52
N ILE A 44 -1.00 -11.54 1.13
CA ILE A 44 -0.49 -10.90 -0.09
C ILE A 44 0.37 -9.71 0.33
N PHE A 45 1.58 -9.60 -0.23
CA PHE A 45 2.54 -8.52 0.02
C PHE A 45 2.70 -7.71 -1.25
N ILE A 46 2.08 -6.55 -1.27
CA ILE A 46 2.02 -5.67 -2.43
C ILE A 46 3.24 -4.75 -2.43
N ASP A 47 3.91 -4.65 -3.58
CA ASP A 47 4.99 -3.70 -3.87
C ASP A 47 4.46 -2.61 -4.80
N ALA A 48 4.46 -1.36 -4.35
CA ALA A 48 4.13 -0.21 -5.17
C ALA A 48 5.40 0.41 -5.77
N ARG A 49 5.38 0.68 -7.09
CA ARG A 49 6.54 1.26 -7.76
C ARG A 49 6.72 2.71 -7.37
N LYS A 50 7.87 3.05 -6.76
CA LYS A 50 8.24 4.43 -6.43
C LYS A 50 7.08 5.20 -5.76
N ALA A 51 6.45 4.60 -4.74
CA ALA A 51 5.20 5.06 -4.15
C ALA A 51 5.21 6.56 -3.78
N PHE A 52 6.32 7.06 -3.19
CA PHE A 52 6.47 8.46 -2.82
C PHE A 52 6.65 9.40 -4.03
N ASP A 53 7.25 8.91 -5.12
CA ASP A 53 7.57 9.71 -6.32
C ASP A 53 6.39 9.80 -7.30
N THR A 54 5.38 8.93 -7.15
CA THR A 54 4.24 8.83 -8.07
C THR A 54 2.98 9.49 -7.56
N ILE A 55 2.99 10.12 -6.39
CA ILE A 55 1.83 10.82 -5.81
C ILE A 55 1.37 11.93 -6.76
N ASP A 56 0.15 11.82 -7.26
CA ASP A 56 -0.48 12.86 -8.08
C ASP A 56 -0.90 14.03 -7.18
N HIS A 57 -0.39 15.23 -7.48
CA HIS A 57 -0.63 16.42 -6.66
C HIS A 57 -2.10 16.83 -6.63
N ASP A 58 -2.83 16.71 -7.74
CA ASP A 58 -4.24 17.12 -7.82
C ASP A 58 -5.14 16.16 -7.03
N ILE A 59 -4.84 14.84 -7.07
CA ILE A 59 -5.53 13.85 -6.24
C ILE A 59 -5.24 14.11 -4.76
N LEU A 60 -3.98 14.36 -4.39
CA LEU A 60 -3.60 14.66 -3.02
C LEU A 60 -4.32 15.91 -2.48
N LEU A 61 -4.36 16.99 -3.27
CA LEU A 61 -5.05 18.23 -2.90
C LEU A 61 -6.56 18.01 -2.72
N LYS A 62 -7.18 17.20 -3.60
CA LYS A 62 -8.60 16.81 -3.45
C LYS A 62 -8.83 16.01 -2.16
N LYS A 63 -7.93 15.07 -1.81
CA LYS A 63 -8.02 14.31 -0.56
C LYS A 63 -7.85 15.24 0.65
N LEU A 64 -6.87 16.14 0.63
CA LEU A 64 -6.68 17.15 1.68
C LEU A 64 -7.93 18.01 1.88
N GLY A 65 -8.58 18.45 0.78
CA GLY A 65 -9.84 19.17 0.84
C GLY A 65 -10.95 18.39 1.56
N ARG A 66 -11.04 17.07 1.32
CA ARG A 66 -12.00 16.19 2.02
C ARG A 66 -11.69 16.04 3.52
N TYR A 67 -10.43 16.20 3.93
CA TYR A 67 -10.01 16.23 5.34
C TYR A 67 -10.15 17.62 5.99
N GLY A 68 -10.76 18.59 5.30
CA GLY A 68 -11.08 19.89 5.85
C GLY A 68 -10.06 21.00 5.60
N PHE A 69 -8.99 20.73 4.83
CA PHE A 69 -8.06 21.78 4.41
C PHE A 69 -8.69 22.65 3.36
N GLN A 70 -8.79 23.95 3.59
CA GLN A 70 -9.45 24.92 2.72
C GLN A 70 -8.67 26.23 2.65
N GLY A 71 -9.04 27.09 1.72
CA GLY A 71 -8.53 28.46 1.69
C GLY A 71 -7.01 28.55 1.64
N THR A 72 -6.44 29.26 2.61
CA THR A 72 -5.00 29.55 2.69
C THR A 72 -4.16 28.30 2.95
N GLU A 73 -4.65 27.39 3.81
CA GLU A 73 -3.94 26.15 4.17
C GLU A 73 -3.78 25.23 2.95
N LEU A 74 -4.82 25.07 2.15
CA LEU A 74 -4.75 24.26 0.93
C LEU A 74 -3.85 24.91 -0.14
N LYS A 75 -3.90 26.24 -0.30
CA LYS A 75 -2.99 26.98 -1.17
C LYS A 75 -1.52 26.85 -0.74
N LEU A 76 -1.24 26.85 0.55
CA LEU A 76 0.11 26.65 1.06
C LEU A 76 0.65 25.27 0.66
N LEU A 77 -0.17 24.21 0.82
CA LEU A 77 0.22 22.85 0.43
C LEU A 77 0.33 22.70 -1.09
N GLU A 78 -0.53 23.36 -1.84
CA GLU A 78 -0.42 23.42 -3.30
C GLU A 78 0.91 24.06 -3.74
N ASN A 79 1.28 25.20 -3.17
CA ASN A 79 2.57 25.87 -3.47
C ASN A 79 3.77 25.02 -3.03
N TYR A 80 3.64 24.27 -1.93
CA TYR A 80 4.68 23.36 -1.48
C TYR A 80 4.91 22.20 -2.46
N LEU A 81 3.87 21.69 -3.11
CA LEU A 81 3.94 20.56 -4.04
C LEU A 81 4.27 21.01 -5.47
N LYS A 82 3.62 22.09 -5.94
CA LYS A 82 3.74 22.58 -7.32
C LYS A 82 4.91 23.55 -7.49
N ASN A 83 5.26 23.83 -8.74
CA ASN A 83 6.33 24.75 -9.13
C ASN A 83 7.70 24.40 -8.57
N ARG A 84 7.97 23.11 -8.37
CA ARG A 84 9.27 22.60 -7.96
C ARG A 84 10.04 22.12 -9.18
N TYR A 85 11.36 22.29 -9.09
CA TYR A 85 12.31 21.85 -10.09
C TYR A 85 13.43 21.08 -9.41
N GLN A 86 14.07 20.19 -10.13
CA GLN A 86 15.22 19.44 -9.66
C GLN A 86 16.33 19.44 -10.71
N VAL A 87 17.54 19.32 -10.24
CA VAL A 87 18.74 19.04 -11.02
C VAL A 87 19.45 17.85 -10.37
N THR A 88 20.24 17.13 -11.16
CA THR A 88 21.16 16.11 -10.66
C THR A 88 22.56 16.62 -10.84
N GLU A 89 23.38 16.55 -9.80
CA GLU A 89 24.78 16.90 -9.82
C GLU A 89 25.66 15.65 -9.62
N ILE A 90 26.63 15.43 -10.51
CA ILE A 90 27.59 14.33 -10.45
C ILE A 90 28.93 14.90 -10.79
N ASP A 91 29.93 14.79 -9.90
CA ASP A 91 31.29 15.25 -10.08
C ASP A 91 31.39 16.73 -10.52
N GLY A 92 30.50 17.59 -10.04
CA GLY A 92 30.46 19.02 -10.36
C GLY A 92 29.70 19.36 -11.65
N GLU A 93 29.27 18.37 -12.42
CA GLU A 93 28.43 18.56 -13.61
C GLU A 93 26.93 18.54 -13.21
N VAL A 94 26.20 19.54 -13.66
CA VAL A 94 24.80 19.74 -13.30
C VAL A 94 23.90 19.47 -14.52
N SER A 95 22.87 18.63 -14.33
CA SER A 95 21.88 18.37 -15.37
C SER A 95 21.01 19.60 -15.67
N MET A 96 20.24 19.53 -16.77
CA MET A 96 19.20 20.51 -17.03
C MET A 96 18.15 20.52 -15.91
N LEU A 97 17.55 21.69 -15.69
CA LEU A 97 16.45 21.91 -14.76
C LEU A 97 15.19 21.15 -15.23
N VAL A 98 14.70 20.22 -14.43
CA VAL A 98 13.50 19.42 -14.74
C VAL A 98 12.40 19.74 -13.75
N ARG A 99 11.19 20.02 -14.26
CA ARG A 99 10.03 20.30 -13.42
C ARG A 99 9.52 19.00 -12.77
N ILE A 100 9.24 19.04 -11.46
CA ILE A 100 8.62 17.95 -10.72
C ILE A 100 7.10 18.04 -10.92
N LEU A 101 6.50 17.00 -11.49
CA LEU A 101 5.06 16.95 -11.79
C LEU A 101 4.27 16.06 -10.83
N ALA A 102 4.95 15.17 -10.10
CA ALA A 102 4.36 14.23 -9.14
C ALA A 102 5.33 13.95 -8.00
N GLY A 103 4.85 13.28 -6.98
CA GLY A 103 5.61 12.87 -5.81
C GLY A 103 5.67 13.93 -4.72
N VAL A 104 6.12 13.48 -3.55
CA VAL A 104 6.39 14.35 -2.40
C VAL A 104 7.89 14.44 -2.17
N PRO A 105 8.42 15.60 -1.70
CA PRO A 105 9.84 15.76 -1.49
C PRO A 105 10.38 14.73 -0.49
N GLN A 106 11.29 13.86 -0.96
CA GLN A 106 11.97 12.91 -0.09
C GLN A 106 12.92 13.68 0.86
N GLY A 107 13.00 13.21 2.11
CA GLY A 107 13.76 13.88 3.17
C GLY A 107 13.06 15.09 3.81
N SER A 108 11.85 15.45 3.35
CA SER A 108 11.07 16.51 3.99
C SER A 108 10.23 15.98 5.16
N ILE A 109 9.92 16.85 6.12
CA ILE A 109 9.07 16.52 7.28
C ILE A 109 7.61 16.22 6.83
N LEU A 110 7.13 16.92 5.80
CA LEU A 110 5.76 16.79 5.31
C LEU A 110 5.57 15.61 4.34
N GLY A 111 6.62 15.16 3.66
CA GLY A 111 6.53 14.08 2.68
C GLY A 111 5.85 12.82 3.21
N PRO A 112 6.33 12.24 4.31
CA PRO A 112 5.69 11.07 4.91
C PRO A 112 4.23 11.31 5.31
N LEU A 113 3.91 12.48 5.89
CA LEU A 113 2.55 12.83 6.26
C LEU A 113 1.62 12.90 5.04
N LEU A 114 2.05 13.55 3.98
CA LEU A 114 1.28 13.70 2.75
C LEU A 114 1.07 12.34 2.06
N PHE A 115 2.07 11.47 2.09
CA PHE A 115 1.96 10.09 1.63
C PHE A 115 0.90 9.32 2.42
N LEU A 116 0.95 9.37 3.76
CA LEU A 116 -0.06 8.70 4.60
C LEU A 116 -1.48 9.19 4.30
N ILE A 117 -1.67 10.48 4.07
CA ILE A 117 -2.97 11.05 3.68
C ILE A 117 -3.42 10.51 2.32
N TYR A 118 -2.47 10.37 1.39
CA TYR A 118 -2.76 9.87 0.05
C TYR A 118 -3.28 8.44 0.03
N ILE A 119 -2.69 7.55 0.83
CA ILE A 119 -3.07 6.13 0.86
C ILE A 119 -4.09 5.78 1.95
N ASN A 120 -4.56 6.76 2.71
CA ASN A 120 -5.38 6.53 3.92
C ASN A 120 -6.70 5.81 3.66
N ASP A 121 -7.24 5.91 2.47
CA ASP A 121 -8.49 5.29 2.03
C ASP A 121 -8.32 3.92 1.35
N LEU A 122 -7.07 3.47 1.11
CA LEU A 122 -6.79 2.15 0.54
C LEU A 122 -7.49 0.99 1.29
N PRO A 123 -7.53 0.95 2.63
CA PRO A 123 -8.21 -0.13 3.34
C PRO A 123 -9.72 -0.22 3.08
N ASN A 124 -10.32 0.82 2.53
CA ASN A 124 -11.76 0.84 2.19
C ASN A 124 -12.03 0.33 0.76
N ALA A 125 -10.99 0.03 -0.01
CA ALA A 125 -11.13 -0.41 -1.40
C ALA A 125 -11.62 -1.85 -1.52
N SER A 126 -11.35 -2.69 -0.52
CA SER A 126 -11.64 -4.13 -0.57
C SER A 126 -11.96 -4.69 0.81
N SER A 127 -12.42 -5.93 0.86
CA SER A 127 -12.71 -6.65 2.11
C SER A 127 -11.47 -7.29 2.76
N PHE A 128 -10.29 -7.17 2.17
CA PHE A 128 -9.06 -7.63 2.81
C PHE A 128 -8.82 -6.92 4.15
N LYS A 129 -8.31 -7.65 5.13
CA LYS A 129 -7.67 -7.02 6.29
C LYS A 129 -6.35 -6.42 5.85
N ASN A 130 -6.16 -5.14 6.09
CA ASN A 130 -5.00 -4.37 5.64
C ASN A 130 -4.05 -4.13 6.79
N PHE A 131 -2.74 -4.27 6.53
CA PHE A 131 -1.64 -3.97 7.44
C PHE A 131 -0.62 -3.16 6.66
N LEU A 132 -0.61 -1.84 6.89
CA LEU A 132 0.19 -0.89 6.14
C LEU A 132 1.36 -0.40 7.00
N PHE A 133 2.56 -0.41 6.44
CA PHE A 133 3.71 0.27 7.03
C PHE A 133 4.35 1.17 5.98
N ALA A 134 3.99 2.45 6.00
CA ALA A 134 4.28 3.38 4.92
C ALA A 134 3.73 2.84 3.58
N ASP A 135 4.59 2.59 2.60
CA ASP A 135 4.28 2.02 1.29
C ASP A 135 4.15 0.49 1.28
N ASP A 136 4.72 -0.18 2.29
CA ASP A 136 4.57 -1.62 2.44
C ASP A 136 3.11 -1.97 2.78
N THR A 137 2.48 -2.73 1.91
CA THR A 137 1.07 -3.12 2.03
C THR A 137 0.95 -4.64 2.13
N SER A 138 0.48 -5.13 3.28
CA SER A 138 0.17 -6.53 3.51
C SER A 138 -1.34 -6.70 3.62
N LEU A 139 -1.89 -7.65 2.86
CA LEU A 139 -3.31 -7.98 2.84
C LEU A 139 -3.51 -9.39 3.38
N HIS A 140 -4.58 -9.60 4.13
CA HIS A 140 -4.95 -10.91 4.65
C HIS A 140 -6.42 -11.21 4.38
N MET A 141 -6.69 -12.45 4.00
CA MET A 141 -8.03 -13.04 3.86
C MET A 141 -7.97 -14.51 4.25
N SER A 142 -9.07 -15.06 4.75
CA SER A 142 -9.18 -16.48 5.07
C SER A 142 -10.53 -17.05 4.61
N ASP A 143 -10.54 -18.35 4.36
CA ASP A 143 -11.75 -19.12 4.00
C ASP A 143 -11.52 -20.60 4.34
N GLU A 144 -12.59 -21.34 4.60
CA GLU A 144 -12.52 -22.80 4.83
C GLU A 144 -12.17 -23.57 3.54
N SER A 145 -12.54 -23.02 2.38
CA SER A 145 -12.36 -23.63 1.07
C SER A 145 -11.26 -22.90 0.27
N LEU A 146 -10.25 -23.64 -0.19
CA LEU A 146 -9.17 -23.10 -1.03
C LEU A 146 -9.72 -22.48 -2.33
N LYS A 147 -10.74 -23.12 -2.93
CA LYS A 147 -11.38 -22.63 -4.16
C LYS A 147 -12.16 -21.34 -3.93
N ASN A 148 -12.90 -21.25 -2.82
CA ASN A 148 -13.62 -20.02 -2.48
C ASN A 148 -12.64 -18.89 -2.16
N LEU A 149 -11.55 -19.20 -1.41
CA LEU A 149 -10.49 -18.24 -1.12
C LEU A 149 -9.88 -17.66 -2.39
N GLU A 150 -9.56 -18.51 -3.38
CA GLU A 150 -9.02 -18.09 -4.67
C GLU A 150 -9.97 -17.15 -5.42
N LEU A 151 -11.24 -17.52 -5.53
CA LEU A 151 -12.24 -16.72 -6.24
C LEU A 151 -12.43 -15.35 -5.57
N ARG A 152 -12.64 -15.35 -4.25
CA ARG A 152 -12.82 -14.12 -3.48
C ARG A 152 -11.58 -13.24 -3.52
N ALA A 153 -10.40 -13.83 -3.32
CA ALA A 153 -9.15 -13.10 -3.32
C ALA A 153 -8.87 -12.43 -4.67
N ASN A 154 -9.13 -13.09 -5.80
CA ASN A 154 -8.99 -12.49 -7.12
C ASN A 154 -9.98 -11.34 -7.35
N ALA A 155 -11.24 -11.50 -6.92
CA ALA A 155 -12.24 -10.43 -7.03
C ALA A 155 -11.84 -9.20 -6.20
N GLU A 156 -11.45 -9.40 -4.95
CA GLU A 156 -11.05 -8.31 -4.04
C GLU A 156 -9.72 -7.67 -4.47
N LEU A 157 -8.78 -8.46 -5.01
CA LEU A 157 -7.51 -7.95 -5.53
C LEU A 157 -7.72 -7.05 -6.75
N SER A 158 -8.73 -7.34 -7.57
CA SER A 158 -9.16 -6.46 -8.66
C SER A 158 -9.64 -5.09 -8.15
N LEU A 159 -10.36 -5.04 -7.02
CA LEU A 159 -10.77 -3.79 -6.39
C LEU A 159 -9.57 -2.98 -5.88
N VAL A 160 -8.60 -3.66 -5.27
CA VAL A 160 -7.34 -3.02 -4.87
C VAL A 160 -6.61 -2.46 -6.08
N GLU A 161 -6.51 -3.22 -7.18
CA GLU A 161 -5.89 -2.75 -8.42
C GLU A 161 -6.58 -1.51 -8.98
N HIS A 162 -7.91 -1.49 -9.02
CA HIS A 162 -8.68 -0.31 -9.44
C HIS A 162 -8.40 0.91 -8.55
N TRP A 163 -8.25 0.70 -7.23
CA TRP A 163 -7.87 1.79 -6.33
C TRP A 163 -6.50 2.37 -6.70
N PHE A 164 -5.48 1.51 -6.94
CA PHE A 164 -4.15 1.95 -7.36
C PHE A 164 -4.19 2.71 -8.69
N GLN A 165 -4.94 2.21 -9.68
CA GLN A 165 -5.14 2.87 -10.97
C GLN A 165 -5.82 4.25 -10.81
N ALA A 166 -6.91 4.32 -10.03
CA ALA A 166 -7.63 5.56 -9.77
C ALA A 166 -6.78 6.61 -9.05
N ASN A 167 -5.81 6.16 -8.24
CA ASN A 167 -4.83 7.00 -7.56
C ASN A 167 -3.52 7.18 -8.37
N LYS A 168 -3.47 6.76 -9.63
CA LYS A 168 -2.30 6.87 -10.51
C LYS A 168 -1.02 6.28 -9.92
N MET A 169 -1.16 5.27 -9.07
CA MET A 169 -0.04 4.53 -8.50
C MET A 169 0.15 3.22 -9.26
N ALA A 170 1.40 2.87 -9.57
CA ALA A 170 1.72 1.66 -10.30
C ALA A 170 2.07 0.50 -9.34
N LEU A 171 1.44 -0.64 -9.55
CA LEU A 171 1.76 -1.89 -8.87
C LEU A 171 2.95 -2.58 -9.55
N ASN A 172 3.71 -3.32 -8.76
CA ASN A 172 4.80 -4.15 -9.23
C ASN A 172 4.42 -5.63 -9.07
N SER A 173 3.72 -6.19 -10.08
CA SER A 173 3.29 -7.59 -10.09
C SER A 173 4.44 -8.58 -9.86
N LYS A 174 5.63 -8.28 -10.43
CA LYS A 174 6.83 -9.15 -10.30
C LYS A 174 7.38 -9.23 -8.88
N LYS A 175 7.25 -8.15 -8.10
CA LYS A 175 7.69 -8.10 -6.70
C LYS A 175 6.57 -8.41 -5.71
N THR A 176 5.31 -8.27 -6.12
CA THR A 176 4.15 -8.65 -5.32
C THR A 176 4.10 -10.17 -5.18
N LYS A 177 4.03 -10.66 -3.95
CA LYS A 177 4.10 -12.08 -3.62
C LYS A 177 2.93 -12.46 -2.73
N PHE A 178 2.60 -13.76 -2.70
CA PHE A 178 1.63 -14.27 -1.74
C PHE A 178 2.10 -15.54 -1.05
N ILE A 179 1.55 -15.78 0.13
CA ILE A 179 1.78 -16.97 0.96
C ILE A 179 0.43 -17.53 1.39
N LEU A 180 0.31 -18.84 1.36
CA LEU A 180 -0.82 -19.57 1.95
C LEU A 180 -0.37 -20.26 3.25
N PHE A 181 -1.19 -20.12 4.28
CA PHE A 181 -1.00 -20.73 5.60
C PHE A 181 -2.14 -21.71 5.88
N ASN A 182 -1.91 -22.65 6.78
CA ASN A 182 -2.90 -23.64 7.26
C ASN A 182 -3.52 -24.48 6.12
N ILE A 183 -2.75 -24.82 5.10
CA ILE A 183 -3.24 -25.63 3.98
C ILE A 183 -3.36 -27.09 4.45
N PRO A 184 -4.54 -27.71 4.36
CA PRO A 184 -4.71 -29.15 4.62
C PRO A 184 -3.82 -30.00 3.69
N ASN A 185 -3.35 -31.14 4.18
CA ASN A 185 -2.50 -32.03 3.38
C ASN A 185 -3.19 -32.49 2.09
N SER A 186 -4.50 -32.68 2.10
CA SER A 186 -5.32 -33.02 0.95
C SER A 186 -5.35 -31.95 -0.15
N SER A 187 -5.07 -30.70 0.20
CA SER A 187 -5.11 -29.54 -0.72
C SER A 187 -3.74 -29.02 -1.12
N LYS A 188 -2.64 -29.65 -0.66
CA LYS A 188 -1.27 -29.19 -0.95
C LYS A 188 -0.89 -29.28 -2.44
N SER A 189 -1.49 -30.18 -3.20
CA SER A 189 -1.29 -30.36 -4.64
C SER A 189 -2.24 -29.54 -5.50
N THR A 190 -3.21 -28.85 -4.90
CA THR A 190 -4.18 -28.03 -5.64
C THR A 190 -3.53 -26.73 -6.11
N GLU A 191 -3.69 -26.41 -7.38
CA GLU A 191 -3.26 -25.12 -7.93
C GLU A 191 -4.05 -24.00 -7.27
N PHE A 192 -3.36 -22.91 -6.98
CA PHE A 192 -3.93 -21.66 -6.45
C PHE A 192 -3.27 -20.50 -7.17
N THR A 193 -4.05 -19.74 -7.92
CA THR A 193 -3.57 -18.69 -8.79
C THR A 193 -4.16 -17.34 -8.41
N LEU A 194 -3.31 -16.37 -8.17
CA LEU A 194 -3.71 -14.96 -8.02
C LEU A 194 -3.20 -14.17 -9.21
N LYS A 195 -4.05 -13.26 -9.71
CA LYS A 195 -3.74 -12.39 -10.84
C LYS A 195 -3.73 -10.93 -10.40
N LEU A 196 -2.71 -10.21 -10.83
CA LEU A 196 -2.58 -8.78 -10.64
C LEU A 196 -2.06 -8.15 -11.94
N SER A 197 -2.77 -7.16 -12.47
CA SER A 197 -2.43 -6.50 -13.75
C SER A 197 -2.26 -7.49 -14.92
N GLY A 198 -3.08 -8.55 -14.94
CA GLY A 198 -3.04 -9.60 -15.97
C GLY A 198 -1.92 -10.64 -15.81
N GLU A 199 -1.04 -10.49 -14.83
CA GLU A 199 0.06 -11.42 -14.54
C GLU A 199 -0.25 -12.32 -13.34
N ASN A 200 0.20 -13.56 -13.36
CA ASN A 200 0.10 -14.45 -12.20
C ASN A 200 1.14 -14.04 -11.16
N LEU A 201 0.69 -13.92 -9.91
CA LEU A 201 1.58 -13.64 -8.80
C LEU A 201 2.40 -14.87 -8.41
N SER A 202 3.64 -14.65 -7.98
CA SER A 202 4.50 -15.70 -7.45
C SER A 202 4.09 -16.09 -6.03
N ARG A 203 3.93 -17.39 -5.81
CA ARG A 203 3.74 -17.96 -4.47
C ARG A 203 5.08 -18.17 -3.78
N VAL A 204 5.22 -17.72 -2.55
CA VAL A 204 6.38 -17.99 -1.70
C VAL A 204 6.03 -19.10 -0.71
N SER A 205 6.96 -20.04 -0.47
CA SER A 205 6.79 -21.04 0.58
C SER A 205 7.08 -20.42 1.95
N ALA A 206 6.47 -20.95 3.01
CA ALA A 206 6.74 -20.53 4.40
C ALA A 206 8.22 -20.66 4.80
N CYS A 207 9.03 -21.40 4.03
CA CYS A 207 10.48 -21.54 4.20
C CYS A 207 11.31 -20.60 3.31
N GLY A 208 10.71 -19.61 2.67
CA GLY A 208 11.41 -18.59 1.88
C GLY A 208 11.91 -19.03 0.49
N LYS A 209 11.53 -20.21 0.01
CA LYS A 209 11.84 -20.65 -1.37
C LYS A 209 10.65 -20.34 -2.30
N GLU A 210 10.93 -19.68 -3.41
CA GLU A 210 9.96 -19.51 -4.51
C GLU A 210 9.67 -20.87 -5.15
N LYS A 211 8.41 -21.13 -5.47
CA LYS A 211 7.96 -22.29 -6.24
C LYS A 211 7.53 -21.82 -7.61
#